data_eb1e96e9a4c12dee1047cdad67b08a53
#
_entry.id   eb1e96e9a4c12dee1047cdad67b08a53
#
_cell.length_a   1.000
_cell.length_b   1.000
_cell.length_c   1.000
_cell.angle_alpha   90.00
_cell.angle_beta   90.00
_cell.angle_gamma   90.00
#
_symmetry.space_group_name_H-M   'P 1'
#
loop_
_entity.id
_entity.type
_entity.pdbx_description
1 polymer ?
#
loop_
_entity_poly.entity_id
_entity_poly.type
_entity_poly.pdbx_seq_one_letter_code
_entity_poly.pdbx_strand_id
1 'polypeptide(L)'
;SDTNLEAIIAIHSTALGPSLGGCRMMPYSTKEEALRDVLRLSEGMTYKAAIAGLNLGGGKAVILSDPKLDKTTNLLKSFGEFINELGGDYITAEDMGMTVKDMEIIKTKTKHVTGLSESLGGSGDPSDFTSYGTYVGIKTAANFKFGNDDLNGLSIAVQGLGNVGLKLIKYLSKYDIKIFVND
;
A
#
# COMPACT_ATOMS: atom_id res chain seq x y z
N SER A 1 -15.14 22.65 1.66
CA SER A 1 -15.55 21.98 2.89
C SER A 1 -14.48 22.20 3.96
N ASP A 2 -14.90 22.45 5.21
CA ASP A 2 -14.01 22.74 6.36
C ASP A 2 -13.25 21.50 6.89
N THR A 3 -12.86 20.60 6.01
CA THR A 3 -12.20 19.34 6.41
C THR A 3 -10.68 19.41 6.39
N ASN A 4 -10.10 20.56 5.98
CA ASN A 4 -8.65 20.75 5.78
C ASN A 4 -8.00 19.62 4.94
N LEU A 5 -8.77 18.98 4.05
CA LEU A 5 -8.23 17.97 3.16
C LEU A 5 -7.25 18.61 2.18
N GLU A 6 -6.01 18.19 2.24
CA GLU A 6 -5.00 18.46 1.22
C GLU A 6 -4.50 17.13 0.68
N ALA A 7 -4.84 16.83 -0.58
CA ALA A 7 -4.54 15.56 -1.21
C ALA A 7 -4.11 15.74 -2.67
N ILE A 8 -3.29 14.82 -3.16
CA ILE A 8 -2.89 14.74 -4.55
C ILE A 8 -3.21 13.32 -5.03
N ILE A 9 -3.91 13.22 -6.16
CA ILE A 9 -4.11 11.95 -6.87
C ILE A 9 -3.33 12.03 -8.19
N ALA A 10 -2.45 11.06 -8.41
CA ALA A 10 -1.71 10.91 -9.66
C ALA A 10 -2.17 9.65 -10.39
N ILE A 11 -2.58 9.82 -11.64
CA ILE A 11 -2.91 8.74 -12.57
C ILE A 11 -1.78 8.67 -13.58
N HIS A 12 -0.95 7.63 -13.49
CA HIS A 12 0.18 7.45 -14.41
C HIS A 12 -0.27 6.81 -15.73
N SER A 13 -1.15 5.82 -15.67
CA SER A 13 -1.63 5.13 -16.86
C SER A 13 -2.99 4.48 -16.64
N THR A 14 -3.83 4.55 -17.67
CA THR A 14 -5.08 3.80 -17.77
C THR A 14 -5.10 2.86 -18.98
N ALA A 15 -3.93 2.61 -19.60
CA ALA A 15 -3.82 1.84 -20.84
C ALA A 15 -4.35 0.39 -20.72
N LEU A 16 -4.21 -0.23 -19.54
CA LEU A 16 -4.70 -1.59 -19.28
C LEU A 16 -6.05 -1.62 -18.54
N GLY A 17 -6.59 -0.47 -18.15
CA GLY A 17 -7.82 -0.34 -17.39
C GLY A 17 -7.78 0.78 -16.38
N PRO A 18 -8.78 0.89 -15.49
CA PRO A 18 -8.82 1.92 -14.45
C PRO A 18 -7.53 1.92 -13.63
N SER A 19 -7.02 3.10 -13.27
CA SER A 19 -5.83 3.19 -12.44
C SER A 19 -6.14 2.75 -11.01
N LEU A 20 -5.28 1.89 -10.44
CA LEU A 20 -5.39 1.43 -9.07
C LEU A 20 -4.13 1.78 -8.29
N GLY A 21 -4.30 2.27 -7.07
CA GLY A 21 -3.22 2.45 -6.12
C GLY A 21 -3.69 2.95 -4.76
N GLY A 22 -2.95 2.57 -3.72
CA GLY A 22 -3.29 2.93 -2.35
C GLY A 22 -3.19 4.43 -2.08
N CYS A 23 -3.95 4.89 -1.10
CA CYS A 23 -3.81 6.23 -0.54
C CYS A 23 -2.82 6.19 0.63
N ARG A 24 -1.77 7.01 0.57
CA ARG A 24 -0.81 7.21 1.65
C ARG A 24 -1.16 8.48 2.42
N MET A 25 -1.20 8.41 3.74
CA MET A 25 -1.38 9.59 4.57
C MET A 25 -0.16 9.74 5.48
N MET A 26 0.57 10.84 5.28
CA MET A 26 1.75 11.17 6.11
C MET A 26 2.03 12.67 6.08
N PRO A 27 2.71 13.20 7.12
CA PRO A 27 3.12 14.61 7.16
C PRO A 27 4.35 14.81 6.26
N TYR A 28 4.12 15.22 5.02
CA TYR A 28 5.19 15.61 4.10
C TYR A 28 5.77 16.95 4.52
N SER A 29 7.09 17.12 4.36
CA SER A 29 7.75 18.39 4.72
C SER A 29 7.39 19.50 3.73
N THR A 30 7.13 19.18 2.46
CA THR A 30 6.71 20.11 1.42
C THR A 30 5.73 19.47 0.44
N LYS A 31 4.98 20.31 -0.29
CA LYS A 31 4.10 19.84 -1.37
C LYS A 31 4.88 19.21 -2.53
N GLU A 32 6.06 19.70 -2.80
CA GLU A 32 6.96 19.16 -3.83
C GLU A 32 7.42 17.74 -3.49
N GLU A 33 7.67 17.48 -2.20
CA GLU A 33 7.99 16.13 -1.73
C GLU A 33 6.80 15.18 -1.95
N ALA A 34 5.60 15.59 -1.54
CA ALA A 34 4.36 14.84 -1.74
C ALA A 34 4.09 14.58 -3.23
N LEU A 35 4.27 15.60 -4.08
CA LEU A 35 4.09 15.48 -5.53
C LEU A 35 5.09 14.50 -6.14
N ARG A 36 6.36 14.57 -5.74
CA ARG A 36 7.39 13.63 -6.22
C ARG A 36 7.08 12.20 -5.81
N ASP A 37 6.64 12.00 -4.56
CA ASP A 37 6.31 10.68 -4.04
C ASP A 37 5.11 10.09 -4.78
N VAL A 38 4.01 10.82 -4.93
CA VAL A 38 2.80 10.33 -5.59
C VAL A 38 3.03 10.01 -7.06
N LEU A 39 3.85 10.80 -7.77
CA LEU A 39 4.20 10.54 -9.18
C LEU A 39 5.00 9.24 -9.31
N ARG A 40 6.07 9.06 -8.52
CA ARG A 40 6.89 7.84 -8.55
C ARG A 40 6.09 6.60 -8.17
N LEU A 41 5.22 6.72 -7.16
CA LEU A 41 4.39 5.60 -6.70
C LEU A 41 3.32 5.22 -7.74
N SER A 42 2.70 6.19 -8.40
CA SER A 42 1.72 5.92 -9.47
C SER A 42 2.34 5.21 -10.67
N GLU A 43 3.56 5.59 -11.06
CA GLU A 43 4.36 4.90 -12.07
C GLU A 43 4.66 3.45 -11.66
N GLY A 44 5.14 3.25 -10.42
CA GLY A 44 5.40 1.92 -9.88
C GLY A 44 4.17 1.02 -9.89
N MET A 45 2.97 1.57 -9.60
CA MET A 45 1.72 0.82 -9.64
C MET A 45 1.36 0.39 -11.06
N THR A 46 1.67 1.17 -12.11
CA THR A 46 1.49 0.77 -13.51
C THR A 46 2.28 -0.50 -13.82
N TYR A 47 3.58 -0.50 -13.49
CA TYR A 47 4.43 -1.66 -13.75
C TYR A 47 4.05 -2.86 -12.89
N LYS A 48 3.68 -2.63 -11.64
CA LYS A 48 3.23 -3.69 -10.72
C LYS A 48 1.96 -4.39 -11.24
N ALA A 49 0.97 -3.64 -11.72
CA ALA A 49 -0.23 -4.19 -12.31
C ALA A 49 0.07 -4.96 -13.60
N ALA A 50 0.89 -4.40 -14.48
CA ALA A 50 1.25 -5.00 -15.76
C ALA A 50 2.00 -6.34 -15.58
N ILE A 51 3.00 -6.40 -14.69
CA ILE A 51 3.78 -7.64 -14.45
C ILE A 51 2.93 -8.72 -13.78
N ALA A 52 1.89 -8.33 -13.01
CA ALA A 52 0.94 -9.24 -12.41
C ALA A 52 -0.15 -9.70 -13.38
N GLY A 53 -0.17 -9.23 -14.63
CA GLY A 53 -1.16 -9.56 -15.64
C GLY A 53 -2.56 -9.03 -15.34
N LEU A 54 -2.67 -7.94 -14.57
CA LEU A 54 -3.95 -7.33 -14.21
C LEU A 54 -4.41 -6.34 -15.27
N ASN A 55 -5.70 -6.33 -15.57
CA ASN A 55 -6.33 -5.34 -16.44
C ASN A 55 -6.59 -4.03 -15.67
N LEU A 56 -5.53 -3.46 -15.11
CA LEU A 56 -5.55 -2.24 -14.32
C LEU A 56 -4.40 -1.33 -14.73
N GLY A 57 -4.66 -0.05 -14.69
CA GLY A 57 -3.65 0.98 -14.78
C GLY A 57 -2.96 1.26 -13.45
N GLY A 58 -2.12 2.27 -13.40
CA GLY A 58 -1.39 2.69 -12.21
C GLY A 58 -1.79 4.07 -11.74
N GLY A 59 -2.22 4.15 -10.50
CA GLY A 59 -2.50 5.40 -9.80
C GLY A 59 -1.95 5.37 -8.38
N LYS A 60 -1.93 6.54 -7.76
CA LYS A 60 -1.58 6.71 -6.34
C LYS A 60 -2.24 7.95 -5.79
N ALA A 61 -2.55 7.95 -4.50
CA ALA A 61 -2.93 9.15 -3.79
C ALA A 61 -2.06 9.39 -2.57
N VAL A 62 -1.89 10.64 -2.22
CA VAL A 62 -1.29 11.07 -0.95
C VAL A 62 -2.19 12.10 -0.28
N ILE A 63 -2.33 12.01 1.04
CA ILE A 63 -2.96 13.01 1.89
C ILE A 63 -1.85 13.61 2.76
N LEU A 64 -1.70 14.95 2.69
CA LEU A 64 -0.63 15.68 3.36
C LEU A 64 -1.06 16.04 4.80
N SER A 65 -1.15 15.03 5.67
CA SER A 65 -1.58 15.20 7.06
C SER A 65 -1.05 14.08 7.93
N ASP A 66 -0.91 14.33 9.24
CA ASP A 66 -0.52 13.31 10.20
C ASP A 66 -1.70 12.34 10.46
N PRO A 67 -1.56 11.05 10.16
CA PRO A 67 -2.64 10.08 10.36
C PRO A 67 -3.02 9.88 11.84
N LYS A 68 -2.15 10.24 12.78
CA LYS A 68 -2.41 10.12 14.22
C LYS A 68 -3.15 11.34 14.80
N LEU A 69 -2.96 12.51 14.19
CA LEU A 69 -3.49 13.79 14.71
C LEU A 69 -4.69 14.30 13.90
N ASP A 70 -4.63 14.18 12.58
CA ASP A 70 -5.53 14.91 11.68
C ASP A 70 -6.58 14.02 11.00
N LYS A 71 -6.44 12.70 11.09
CA LYS A 71 -7.36 11.78 10.43
C LYS A 71 -8.74 11.80 11.08
N THR A 72 -9.72 12.31 10.35
CA THR A 72 -11.11 12.36 10.78
C THR A 72 -12.05 11.69 9.78
N THR A 73 -13.21 11.23 10.24
CA THR A 73 -14.26 10.68 9.37
C THR A 73 -14.66 11.66 8.27
N ASN A 74 -14.71 12.96 8.57
CA ASN A 74 -15.11 13.97 7.59
C ASN A 74 -14.03 14.17 6.52
N LEU A 75 -12.75 14.18 6.90
CA LEU A 75 -11.62 14.24 5.95
C LEU A 75 -11.67 13.05 5.00
N LEU A 76 -11.87 11.83 5.51
CA LEU A 76 -11.96 10.62 4.70
C LEU A 76 -13.17 10.61 3.77
N LYS A 77 -14.31 11.12 4.21
CA LYS A 77 -15.50 11.30 3.37
C LYS A 77 -15.26 12.31 2.24
N SER A 78 -14.63 13.45 2.54
CA SER A 78 -14.27 14.43 1.50
C SER A 78 -13.27 13.87 0.50
N PHE A 79 -12.32 13.04 0.95
CA PHE A 79 -11.44 12.32 0.04
C PHE A 79 -12.22 11.34 -0.85
N GLY A 80 -13.20 10.63 -0.30
CA GLY A 80 -14.10 9.76 -1.07
C GLY A 80 -14.93 10.52 -2.11
N GLU A 81 -15.42 11.70 -1.79
CA GLU A 81 -16.12 12.60 -2.74
C GLU A 81 -15.18 13.02 -3.87
N PHE A 82 -13.95 13.41 -3.56
CA PHE A 82 -12.94 13.75 -4.55
C PHE A 82 -12.64 12.57 -5.51
N ILE A 83 -12.51 11.34 -4.99
CA ILE A 83 -12.34 10.15 -5.84
C ILE A 83 -13.57 9.92 -6.72
N ASN A 84 -14.77 10.14 -6.19
CA ASN A 84 -16.00 9.93 -6.96
C ASN A 84 -16.12 10.88 -8.16
N GLU A 85 -15.60 12.10 -8.06
CA GLU A 85 -15.55 13.08 -9.15
C GLU A 85 -14.68 12.61 -10.33
N LEU A 86 -13.71 11.71 -10.08
CA LEU A 86 -12.88 11.12 -11.14
C LEU A 86 -13.58 10.02 -11.95
N GLY A 87 -14.86 9.73 -11.67
CA GLY A 87 -15.71 8.89 -12.52
C GLY A 87 -15.27 7.43 -12.68
N GLY A 88 -14.24 6.97 -11.94
CA GLY A 88 -13.71 5.61 -12.03
C GLY A 88 -12.31 5.52 -12.64
N ASP A 89 -11.72 6.62 -13.05
CA ASP A 89 -10.36 6.64 -13.57
C ASP A 89 -9.32 6.27 -12.49
N TYR A 90 -9.67 6.45 -11.22
CA TYR A 90 -8.85 6.06 -10.08
C TYR A 90 -9.63 5.23 -9.07
N ILE A 91 -9.05 4.10 -8.67
CA ILE A 91 -9.53 3.22 -7.60
C ILE A 91 -8.53 3.29 -6.46
N THR A 92 -8.99 3.66 -5.26
CA THR A 92 -8.14 3.74 -4.07
C THR A 92 -8.08 2.43 -3.29
N ALA A 93 -7.05 2.29 -2.48
CA ALA A 93 -6.85 1.21 -1.50
C ALA A 93 -6.11 1.77 -0.29
N GLU A 94 -5.91 0.95 0.74
CA GLU A 94 -5.04 1.32 1.85
C GLU A 94 -3.56 1.35 1.46
N ASP A 95 -2.79 2.19 2.13
CA ASP A 95 -1.34 2.25 2.15
C ASP A 95 -0.89 2.81 3.51
N MET A 96 0.36 3.23 3.63
CA MET A 96 0.90 3.79 4.86
C MET A 96 0.00 4.90 5.44
N GLY A 97 -0.27 4.81 6.74
CA GLY A 97 -1.14 5.75 7.44
C GLY A 97 -2.64 5.54 7.25
N MET A 98 -3.05 4.58 6.42
CA MET A 98 -4.46 4.24 6.17
C MET A 98 -4.76 2.80 6.59
N THR A 99 -6.01 2.49 6.84
CA THR A 99 -6.47 1.18 7.32
C THR A 99 -7.70 0.71 6.54
N VAL A 100 -8.04 -0.59 6.66
CA VAL A 100 -9.29 -1.16 6.12
C VAL A 100 -10.51 -0.34 6.55
N LYS A 101 -10.58 0.09 7.83
CA LYS A 101 -11.70 0.92 8.34
C LYS A 101 -11.79 2.27 7.65
N ASP A 102 -10.65 2.87 7.29
CA ASP A 102 -10.63 4.13 6.54
C ASP A 102 -11.19 3.93 5.12
N MET A 103 -10.87 2.80 4.49
CA MET A 103 -11.43 2.43 3.18
C MET A 103 -12.95 2.23 3.25
N GLU A 104 -13.46 1.65 4.33
CA GLU A 104 -14.90 1.51 4.57
C GLU A 104 -15.61 2.87 4.71
N ILE A 105 -14.97 3.85 5.37
CA ILE A 105 -15.49 5.22 5.44
C ILE A 105 -15.51 5.86 4.05
N ILE A 106 -14.43 5.75 3.28
CA ILE A 106 -14.32 6.27 1.91
C ILE A 106 -15.40 5.64 1.02
N LYS A 107 -15.64 4.33 1.18
CA LYS A 107 -16.70 3.60 0.44
C LYS A 107 -18.09 4.22 0.61
N THR A 108 -18.38 4.90 1.70
CA THR A 108 -19.68 5.57 1.88
C THR A 108 -19.91 6.70 0.88
N LYS A 109 -18.86 7.18 0.19
CA LYS A 109 -18.90 8.31 -0.75
C LYS A 109 -18.55 7.93 -2.19
N THR A 110 -17.90 6.79 -2.40
CA THR A 110 -17.53 6.32 -3.74
C THR A 110 -17.54 4.79 -3.81
N LYS A 111 -17.84 4.24 -4.97
CA LYS A 111 -17.67 2.81 -5.25
C LYS A 111 -16.23 2.45 -5.68
N HIS A 112 -15.40 3.46 -6.00
CA HIS A 112 -14.05 3.30 -6.53
C HIS A 112 -13.02 3.14 -5.41
N VAL A 113 -13.21 2.10 -4.58
CA VAL A 113 -12.36 1.76 -3.44
C VAL A 113 -12.27 0.24 -3.29
N THR A 114 -11.09 -0.25 -2.97
CA THR A 114 -10.80 -1.65 -2.65
C THR A 114 -10.04 -1.75 -1.32
N GLY A 115 -9.58 -2.94 -0.92
CA GLY A 115 -8.97 -3.14 0.39
C GLY A 115 -9.98 -3.07 1.54
N LEU A 116 -11.21 -3.51 1.27
CA LEU A 116 -12.29 -3.57 2.26
C LEU A 116 -12.21 -4.86 3.06
N SER A 117 -12.90 -4.91 4.20
CA SER A 117 -13.06 -6.14 4.96
C SER A 117 -13.75 -7.24 4.14
N GLU A 118 -13.51 -8.50 4.48
CA GLU A 118 -14.14 -9.65 3.82
C GLU A 118 -15.67 -9.59 3.92
N SER A 119 -16.22 -9.08 5.03
CA SER A 119 -17.65 -8.87 5.22
C SER A 119 -18.28 -7.90 4.21
N LEU A 120 -17.47 -7.03 3.61
CA LEU A 120 -17.88 -6.09 2.56
C LEU A 120 -17.40 -6.51 1.16
N GLY A 121 -17.00 -7.78 1.01
CA GLY A 121 -16.56 -8.36 -0.27
C GLY A 121 -15.12 -7.99 -0.66
N GLY A 122 -14.32 -7.51 0.28
CA GLY A 122 -12.89 -7.24 0.11
C GLY A 122 -12.01 -8.42 0.49
N SER A 123 -10.68 -8.23 0.38
CA SER A 123 -9.66 -9.23 0.75
C SER A 123 -9.03 -8.97 2.12
N GLY A 124 -9.49 -7.95 2.85
CA GLY A 124 -8.93 -7.57 4.15
C GLY A 124 -7.53 -6.95 4.06
N ASP A 125 -6.78 -7.07 5.14
CA ASP A 125 -5.41 -6.56 5.27
C ASP A 125 -4.44 -7.31 4.33
N PRO A 126 -3.77 -6.64 3.39
CA PRO A 126 -2.86 -7.27 2.43
C PRO A 126 -1.54 -7.73 3.06
N SER A 127 -1.26 -7.42 4.32
CA SER A 127 0.04 -7.68 4.94
C SER A 127 0.37 -9.17 5.06
N ASP A 128 -0.63 -10.07 5.11
CA ASP A 128 -0.39 -11.52 5.10
C ASP A 128 0.19 -11.98 3.76
N PHE A 129 -0.41 -11.54 2.66
CA PHE A 129 0.09 -11.84 1.32
C PHE A 129 1.44 -11.17 1.04
N THR A 130 1.61 -9.93 1.48
CA THR A 130 2.86 -9.17 1.31
C THR A 130 4.01 -9.82 2.06
N SER A 131 3.79 -10.23 3.32
CA SER A 131 4.80 -10.90 4.13
C SER A 131 5.18 -12.27 3.57
N TYR A 132 4.20 -13.03 3.08
CA TYR A 132 4.45 -14.31 2.42
C TYR A 132 5.22 -14.13 1.10
N GLY A 133 4.82 -13.18 0.26
CA GLY A 133 5.54 -12.86 -0.97
C GLY A 133 6.98 -12.43 -0.73
N THR A 134 7.22 -11.63 0.33
CA THR A 134 8.57 -11.24 0.74
C THR A 134 9.39 -12.45 1.19
N TYR A 135 8.79 -13.36 1.97
CA TYR A 135 9.43 -14.61 2.39
C TYR A 135 9.82 -15.48 1.18
N VAL A 136 8.92 -15.66 0.21
CA VAL A 136 9.22 -16.39 -1.04
C VAL A 136 10.33 -15.70 -1.82
N GLY A 137 10.32 -14.36 -1.89
CA GLY A 137 11.37 -13.57 -2.52
C GLY A 137 12.74 -13.79 -1.86
N ILE A 138 12.80 -13.85 -0.52
CA ILE A 138 14.02 -14.16 0.23
C ILE A 138 14.56 -15.55 -0.13
N LYS A 139 13.71 -16.58 -0.17
CA LYS A 139 14.09 -17.93 -0.58
C LYS A 139 14.62 -17.97 -2.00
N THR A 140 13.94 -17.28 -2.92
CA THR A 140 14.38 -17.18 -4.34
C THR A 140 15.72 -16.49 -4.45
N ALA A 141 15.95 -15.41 -3.69
CA ALA A 141 17.21 -14.70 -3.67
C ALA A 141 18.34 -15.57 -3.07
N ALA A 142 18.06 -16.33 -2.01
CA ALA A 142 18.99 -17.29 -1.42
C ALA A 142 19.37 -18.37 -2.43
N ASN A 143 18.40 -18.95 -3.12
CA ASN A 143 18.66 -19.92 -4.17
C ASN A 143 19.53 -19.36 -5.30
N PHE A 144 19.22 -18.15 -5.75
CA PHE A 144 20.03 -17.48 -6.77
C PHE A 144 21.47 -17.22 -6.31
N LYS A 145 21.64 -16.79 -5.06
CA LYS A 145 22.95 -16.39 -4.51
C LYS A 145 23.79 -17.57 -4.06
N PHE A 146 23.17 -18.59 -3.46
CA PHE A 146 23.84 -19.68 -2.76
C PHE A 146 23.60 -21.06 -3.37
N GLY A 147 22.77 -21.16 -4.41
CA GLY A 147 22.46 -22.40 -5.12
C GLY A 147 21.42 -23.29 -4.41
N ASN A 148 20.82 -22.83 -3.31
CA ASN A 148 19.72 -23.51 -2.61
C ASN A 148 18.85 -22.48 -1.90
N ASP A 149 17.62 -22.87 -1.54
CA ASP A 149 16.63 -22.01 -0.88
C ASP A 149 16.52 -22.28 0.63
N ASP A 150 17.46 -23.04 1.21
CA ASP A 150 17.56 -23.25 2.64
C ASP A 150 18.11 -21.98 3.30
N LEU A 151 17.39 -21.47 4.29
CA LEU A 151 17.77 -20.27 5.01
C LEU A 151 18.57 -20.55 6.28
N ASN A 152 18.71 -21.83 6.70
CA ASN A 152 19.45 -22.16 7.91
C ASN A 152 20.90 -21.66 7.86
N GLY A 153 21.37 -21.12 8.97
CA GLY A 153 22.72 -20.55 9.11
C GLY A 153 22.88 -19.14 8.54
N LEU A 154 21.87 -18.58 7.88
CA LEU A 154 21.93 -17.23 7.35
C LEU A 154 21.73 -16.16 8.43
N SER A 155 22.16 -14.94 8.12
CA SER A 155 21.87 -13.72 8.87
C SER A 155 20.99 -12.82 8.02
N ILE A 156 19.83 -12.42 8.57
CA ILE A 156 18.82 -11.61 7.86
C ILE A 156 18.53 -10.35 8.68
N ALA A 157 18.60 -9.19 8.03
CA ALA A 157 18.20 -7.92 8.62
C ALA A 157 16.78 -7.55 8.14
N VAL A 158 15.90 -7.20 9.08
CA VAL A 158 14.54 -6.73 8.82
C VAL A 158 14.43 -5.29 9.35
N GLN A 159 14.18 -4.36 8.45
CA GLN A 159 13.92 -2.97 8.80
C GLN A 159 12.40 -2.74 8.79
N GLY A 160 11.86 -2.30 9.93
CA GLY A 160 10.43 -2.08 10.18
C GLY A 160 9.74 -3.31 10.79
N LEU A 161 9.10 -3.11 11.95
CA LEU A 161 8.34 -4.13 12.68
C LEU A 161 6.82 -3.88 12.64
N GLY A 162 6.34 -3.24 11.59
CA GLY A 162 4.92 -3.07 11.33
C GLY A 162 4.23 -4.39 10.93
N ASN A 163 3.00 -4.30 10.41
CA ASN A 163 2.17 -5.47 10.07
C ASN A 163 2.89 -6.47 9.15
N VAL A 164 3.63 -6.01 8.16
CA VAL A 164 4.37 -6.89 7.23
C VAL A 164 5.62 -7.48 7.91
N GLY A 165 6.44 -6.64 8.55
CA GLY A 165 7.70 -7.09 9.17
C GLY A 165 7.50 -8.14 10.26
N LEU A 166 6.52 -7.94 11.16
CA LEU A 166 6.19 -8.90 12.21
C LEU A 166 5.71 -10.25 11.64
N LYS A 167 4.89 -10.23 10.59
CA LYS A 167 4.42 -11.44 9.92
C LYS A 167 5.56 -12.14 9.16
N LEU A 168 6.45 -11.38 8.53
CA LEU A 168 7.64 -11.92 7.88
C LEU A 168 8.55 -12.65 8.89
N ILE A 169 8.80 -12.06 10.06
CA ILE A 169 9.61 -12.70 11.11
C ILE A 169 9.01 -14.05 11.52
N LYS A 170 7.67 -14.22 11.58
CA LYS A 170 7.04 -15.50 11.87
C LYS A 170 7.36 -16.59 10.83
N TYR A 171 7.54 -16.23 9.55
CA TYR A 171 8.00 -17.17 8.54
C TYR A 171 9.48 -17.50 8.71
N LEU A 172 10.29 -16.49 8.99
CA LEU A 172 11.74 -16.63 9.13
C LEU A 172 12.13 -17.41 10.39
N SER A 173 11.40 -17.28 11.50
CA SER A 173 11.67 -17.95 12.77
C SER A 173 11.51 -19.48 12.73
N LYS A 174 11.07 -20.03 11.60
CA LYS A 174 11.03 -21.49 11.39
C LYS A 174 12.41 -22.09 11.05
N TYR A 175 13.39 -21.25 10.79
CA TYR A 175 14.76 -21.62 10.42
C TYR A 175 15.73 -21.29 11.54
N ASP A 176 16.84 -22.00 11.58
CA ASP A 176 18.00 -21.67 12.46
C ASP A 176 18.80 -20.52 11.82
N ILE A 177 18.34 -19.29 12.02
CA ILE A 177 18.92 -18.08 11.46
C ILE A 177 19.12 -17.00 12.51
N LYS A 178 20.01 -16.05 12.22
CA LYS A 178 20.13 -14.82 13.02
C LYS A 178 19.28 -13.73 12.39
N ILE A 179 18.29 -13.21 13.14
CA ILE A 179 17.44 -12.10 12.69
C ILE A 179 17.88 -10.83 13.42
N PHE A 180 18.29 -9.83 12.66
CA PHE A 180 18.54 -8.47 13.15
C PHE A 180 17.36 -7.60 12.79
N VAL A 181 16.86 -6.84 13.76
CA VAL A 181 15.68 -5.97 13.55
C VAL A 181 16.02 -4.53 13.93
N ASN A 182 15.43 -3.59 13.19
CA ASN A 182 15.46 -2.15 13.47
C ASN A 182 14.09 -1.56 13.14
N ASP A 183 13.55 -0.72 14.09
CA ASP A 183 12.22 -0.07 13.94
C ASP A 183 12.32 1.41 14.38
#